data_2af0a6ae7948f249a97b74afb9891a4f
#
_entry.id   2af0a6ae7948f249a97b74afb9891a4f
#
_cell.length_a   1.000
_cell.length_b   1.000
_cell.length_c   1.000
_cell.angle_alpha   90.00
_cell.angle_beta   90.00
_cell.angle_gamma   90.00
#
_symmetry.space_group_name_H-M   'P 1'
#
loop_
_entity.id
_entity.type
_entity.pdbx_description
1 polymer ?
#
loop_
_entity_poly.entity_id
_entity_poly.type
_entity_poly.pdbx_seq_one_letter_code
_entity_poly.pdbx_strand_id
1 'polypeptide(L)'
;MLALADLFLGRARGCDTLSSMPIRNPKKLSHYDADGRARMVDVSAKRRTVREAEASALVVMSPEVLRALPSNPKGDPLEVARTAGIMAAKRTSELIPMCHPVPLSHIAVTLHVCENGVAIATKVKTTAETGVEMEALVAASVAALTVYDMCKALDKGIEIREVVLEKKSGGKSGDYRRPVKRKHGK
;
A
#
# COMPACT_ATOMS: atom_id res chain seq x y z
N MET A 1 -8.39 -25.26 16.42
CA MET A 1 -8.24 -23.79 16.37
C MET A 1 -6.98 -23.24 17.06
N LEU A 2 -6.17 -24.04 17.75
CA LEU A 2 -4.92 -23.61 18.42
C LEU A 2 -3.66 -23.61 17.52
N ALA A 3 -3.66 -24.34 16.42
CA ALA A 3 -2.45 -24.53 15.58
C ALA A 3 -2.07 -23.33 14.69
N LEU A 4 -2.93 -22.34 14.46
CA LEU A 4 -2.62 -21.15 13.65
C LEU A 4 -1.90 -20.05 14.45
N ALA A 5 -2.10 -20.00 15.77
CA ALA A 5 -1.46 -19.01 16.64
C ALA A 5 0.05 -19.27 16.78
N ASP A 6 0.46 -20.54 16.85
CA ASP A 6 1.87 -20.92 17.04
C ASP A 6 2.73 -20.67 15.80
N LEU A 7 2.16 -20.68 14.59
CA LEU A 7 2.87 -20.40 13.35
C LEU A 7 3.30 -18.92 13.23
N PHE A 8 2.53 -18.02 13.84
CA PHE A 8 2.81 -16.57 13.83
C PHE A 8 3.76 -16.13 14.95
N LEU A 9 3.71 -16.76 16.11
CA LEU A 9 4.53 -16.38 17.27
C LEU A 9 6.03 -16.68 17.08
N GLY A 10 6.37 -17.67 16.26
CA GLY A 10 7.78 -18.01 15.98
C GLY A 10 8.54 -17.01 15.11
N ARG A 11 7.86 -16.16 14.33
CA ARG A 11 8.47 -15.13 13.45
C ARG A 11 8.39 -13.70 14.00
N ALA A 12 7.53 -13.44 14.97
CA ALA A 12 7.37 -12.14 15.62
C ALA A 12 8.26 -12.01 16.86
N ARG A 13 9.57 -12.29 16.75
CA ARG A 13 10.54 -11.90 17.78
C ARG A 13 10.63 -10.38 17.79
N GLY A 14 9.95 -9.74 18.73
CA GLY A 14 9.93 -8.30 18.92
C GLY A 14 8.54 -7.68 19.07
N CYS A 15 7.49 -8.47 19.19
CA CYS A 15 6.17 -7.97 19.63
C CYS A 15 6.12 -7.97 21.15
N ASP A 16 6.91 -7.10 21.78
CA ASP A 16 6.79 -6.83 23.21
C ASP A 16 5.42 -6.18 23.45
N THR A 17 4.78 -6.62 24.52
CA THR A 17 3.46 -6.15 24.95
C THR A 17 3.43 -4.61 24.98
N LEU A 18 2.57 -4.02 24.17
CA LEU A 18 2.35 -2.57 24.02
C LEU A 18 1.92 -1.85 25.32
N SER A 19 1.94 -2.51 26.48
CA SER A 19 1.42 -2.00 27.77
C SER A 19 2.32 -0.99 28.48
N SER A 20 3.53 -0.70 28.00
CA SER A 20 4.48 0.16 28.72
C SER A 20 5.08 1.34 27.97
N MET A 21 4.68 1.59 26.72
CA MET A 21 5.16 2.79 26.01
C MET A 21 4.29 4.00 26.33
N PRO A 22 4.84 5.08 26.93
CA PRO A 22 4.10 6.31 27.10
C PRO A 22 3.74 6.88 25.72
N ILE A 23 2.44 6.99 25.42
CA ILE A 23 1.95 7.65 24.21
C ILE A 23 2.33 9.12 24.31
N ARG A 24 3.46 9.50 23.74
CA ARG A 24 3.87 10.89 23.60
C ARG A 24 2.86 11.58 22.68
N ASN A 25 1.95 12.36 23.28
CA ASN A 25 1.03 13.25 22.61
C ASN A 25 0.07 12.51 21.64
N PRO A 26 -1.09 12.01 22.11
CA PRO A 26 -2.04 11.33 21.22
C PRO A 26 -2.57 12.36 20.21
N LYS A 27 -2.04 12.32 18.98
CA LYS A 27 -2.71 13.01 17.87
C LYS A 27 -4.13 12.47 17.83
N LYS A 28 -5.12 13.33 18.03
CA LYS A 28 -6.54 12.96 18.02
C LYS A 28 -6.84 12.19 16.74
N LEU A 29 -7.27 10.93 16.87
CA LEU A 29 -7.64 10.10 15.73
C LEU A 29 -8.88 10.72 15.09
N SER A 30 -8.78 11.14 13.84
CA SER A 30 -9.81 11.92 13.14
C SER A 30 -11.08 11.14 12.82
N HIS A 31 -11.01 9.81 12.84
CA HIS A 31 -12.11 8.90 12.48
C HIS A 31 -12.92 8.38 13.67
N TYR A 32 -12.76 9.01 14.84
CA TYR A 32 -13.54 8.70 16.04
C TYR A 32 -14.15 9.95 16.64
N ASP A 33 -15.39 9.83 17.10
CA ASP A 33 -16.07 10.89 17.86
C ASP A 33 -15.62 10.89 19.33
N ALA A 34 -16.25 11.77 20.14
CA ALA A 34 -15.95 11.87 21.56
C ALA A 34 -16.32 10.61 22.36
N ASP A 35 -17.28 9.83 21.86
CA ASP A 35 -17.77 8.59 22.47
C ASP A 35 -17.01 7.36 21.98
N GLY A 36 -15.97 7.54 21.14
CA GLY A 36 -15.17 6.43 20.58
C GLY A 36 -15.85 5.69 19.43
N ARG A 37 -16.92 6.24 18.83
CA ARG A 37 -17.59 5.65 17.68
C ARG A 37 -16.89 6.05 16.39
N ALA A 38 -16.76 5.10 15.48
CA ALA A 38 -16.19 5.37 14.17
C ALA A 38 -17.09 6.32 13.36
N ARG A 39 -16.49 7.34 12.77
CA ARG A 39 -17.16 8.28 11.85
C ARG A 39 -16.25 8.72 10.73
N MET A 40 -16.81 8.96 9.57
CA MET A 40 -16.09 9.58 8.47
C MET A 40 -15.84 11.06 8.76
N VAL A 41 -14.66 11.57 8.42
CA VAL A 41 -14.32 12.99 8.64
C VAL A 41 -15.12 13.86 7.69
N ASP A 42 -15.77 14.91 8.23
CA ASP A 42 -16.39 15.95 7.39
C ASP A 42 -15.31 16.77 6.69
N VAL A 43 -15.35 16.81 5.38
CA VAL A 43 -14.42 17.54 4.52
C VAL A 43 -15.08 18.70 3.78
N SER A 44 -16.38 18.94 3.95
CA SER A 44 -17.16 19.93 3.18
C SER A 44 -16.60 21.35 3.27
N ALA A 45 -16.04 21.74 4.44
CA ALA A 45 -15.44 23.06 4.63
C ALA A 45 -14.00 23.19 4.09
N LYS A 46 -13.41 22.11 3.55
CA LYS A 46 -12.04 22.14 3.04
C LYS A 46 -12.01 22.63 1.59
N ARG A 47 -11.02 23.43 1.26
CA ARG A 47 -10.79 23.84 -0.13
C ARG A 47 -10.32 22.66 -0.99
N ARG A 48 -10.81 22.60 -2.20
CA ARG A 48 -10.28 21.72 -3.24
C ARG A 48 -8.89 22.18 -3.62
N THR A 49 -7.94 21.28 -3.56
CA THR A 49 -6.53 21.53 -3.95
C THR A 49 -6.01 20.35 -4.75
N VAL A 50 -5.00 20.60 -5.59
CA VAL A 50 -4.27 19.52 -6.26
C VAL A 50 -3.54 18.71 -5.19
N ARG A 51 -3.68 17.39 -5.27
CA ARG A 51 -3.05 16.44 -4.35
C ARG A 51 -2.44 15.30 -5.12
N GLU A 52 -1.30 14.87 -4.67
CA GLU A 52 -0.56 13.76 -5.27
C GLU A 52 -0.06 12.83 -4.16
N ALA A 53 -0.08 11.53 -4.41
CA ALA A 53 0.55 10.54 -3.55
C ALA A 53 1.30 9.51 -4.40
N GLU A 54 2.43 9.04 -3.87
CA GLU A 54 3.25 7.99 -4.44
C GLU A 54 3.42 6.88 -3.38
N ALA A 55 3.24 5.64 -3.79
CA ALA A 55 3.46 4.48 -2.93
C ALA A 55 4.30 3.43 -3.67
N SER A 56 4.90 2.53 -2.92
CA SER A 56 5.67 1.42 -3.48
C SER A 56 5.34 0.10 -2.80
N ALA A 57 5.66 -1.00 -3.48
CA ALA A 57 5.66 -2.35 -2.94
C ALA A 57 6.78 -3.17 -3.60
N LEU A 58 7.22 -4.24 -2.94
CA LEU A 58 8.17 -5.20 -3.47
C LEU A 58 7.58 -6.61 -3.38
N VAL A 59 7.56 -7.33 -4.49
CA VAL A 59 7.20 -8.75 -4.54
C VAL A 59 8.49 -9.54 -4.71
N VAL A 60 8.95 -10.16 -3.63
CA VAL A 60 10.19 -10.96 -3.61
C VAL A 60 9.89 -12.36 -4.13
N MET A 61 10.71 -12.84 -5.06
CA MET A 61 10.56 -14.16 -5.66
C MET A 61 11.92 -14.72 -6.09
N SER A 62 11.96 -16.02 -6.33
CA SER A 62 13.18 -16.71 -6.73
C SER A 62 13.61 -16.35 -8.17
N PRO A 63 14.91 -16.49 -8.51
CA PRO A 63 15.38 -16.27 -9.87
C PRO A 63 14.69 -17.17 -10.91
N GLU A 64 14.25 -18.37 -10.52
CA GLU A 64 13.49 -19.28 -11.38
C GLU A 64 12.16 -18.67 -11.78
N VAL A 65 11.41 -18.13 -10.82
CA VAL A 65 10.13 -17.47 -11.08
C VAL A 65 10.31 -16.23 -11.94
N LEU A 66 11.35 -15.42 -11.68
CA LEU A 66 11.66 -14.23 -12.48
C LEU A 66 11.93 -14.58 -13.95
N ARG A 67 12.70 -15.67 -14.21
CA ARG A 67 12.96 -16.14 -15.57
C ARG A 67 11.72 -16.65 -16.29
N ALA A 68 10.73 -17.15 -15.54
CA ALA A 68 9.50 -17.68 -16.09
C ALA A 68 8.43 -16.61 -16.38
N LEU A 69 8.58 -15.37 -15.88
CA LEU A 69 7.59 -14.29 -16.09
C LEU A 69 7.20 -14.10 -17.58
N PRO A 70 8.14 -14.01 -18.54
CA PRO A 70 7.80 -13.78 -19.95
C PRO A 70 7.03 -14.94 -20.60
N SER A 71 7.10 -16.15 -20.03
CA SER A 71 6.47 -17.36 -20.55
C SER A 71 5.29 -17.82 -19.71
N ASN A 72 4.68 -16.92 -18.92
CA ASN A 72 3.59 -17.26 -18.03
C ASN A 72 2.34 -17.66 -18.84
N PRO A 73 1.77 -18.86 -18.62
CA PRO A 73 0.61 -19.34 -19.40
C PRO A 73 -0.67 -18.55 -19.15
N LYS A 74 -0.71 -17.73 -18.09
CA LYS A 74 -1.83 -16.84 -17.79
C LYS A 74 -1.72 -15.46 -18.46
N GLY A 75 -0.74 -15.25 -19.33
CA GLY A 75 -0.43 -13.96 -19.96
C GLY A 75 0.64 -13.17 -19.21
N ASP A 76 0.86 -11.92 -19.58
CA ASP A 76 1.87 -11.06 -18.96
C ASP A 76 1.47 -10.66 -17.52
N PRO A 77 2.16 -11.17 -16.49
CA PRO A 77 1.82 -10.90 -15.10
C PRO A 77 1.95 -9.41 -14.74
N LEU A 78 2.86 -8.68 -15.38
CA LEU A 78 3.11 -7.28 -15.07
C LEU A 78 2.01 -6.38 -15.64
N GLU A 79 1.53 -6.66 -16.86
CA GLU A 79 0.41 -5.90 -17.45
C GLU A 79 -0.92 -6.19 -16.75
N VAL A 80 -1.18 -7.44 -16.36
CA VAL A 80 -2.36 -7.79 -15.56
C VAL A 80 -2.32 -7.07 -14.21
N ALA A 81 -1.16 -7.06 -13.54
CA ALA A 81 -0.98 -6.37 -12.26
C ALA A 81 -1.10 -4.85 -12.39
N ARG A 82 -0.58 -4.26 -13.47
CA ARG A 82 -0.74 -2.82 -13.77
C ARG A 82 -2.22 -2.46 -13.86
N THR A 83 -2.96 -3.20 -14.66
CA THR A 83 -4.40 -2.98 -14.85
C THR A 83 -5.17 -3.14 -13.54
N ALA A 84 -4.88 -4.19 -12.77
CA ALA A 84 -5.50 -4.46 -11.47
C ALA A 84 -5.24 -3.33 -10.47
N GLY A 85 -4.01 -2.81 -10.39
CA GLY A 85 -3.66 -1.67 -9.54
C GLY A 85 -4.43 -0.39 -9.92
N ILE A 86 -4.55 -0.09 -11.21
CA ILE A 86 -5.35 1.05 -11.70
C ILE A 86 -6.83 0.89 -11.30
N MET A 87 -7.40 -0.30 -11.48
CA MET A 87 -8.78 -0.58 -11.10
C MET A 87 -9.00 -0.45 -9.60
N ALA A 88 -8.05 -0.95 -8.80
CA ALA A 88 -8.12 -0.89 -7.35
C ALA A 88 -8.06 0.54 -6.80
N ALA A 89 -7.20 1.41 -7.36
CA ALA A 89 -7.19 2.83 -7.01
C ALA A 89 -8.57 3.48 -7.19
N LYS A 90 -9.28 3.16 -8.27
CA LYS A 90 -10.63 3.69 -8.56
C LYS A 90 -11.71 3.19 -7.60
N ARG A 91 -11.46 2.11 -6.88
CA ARG A 91 -12.39 1.46 -5.95
C ARG A 91 -11.96 1.56 -4.49
N THR A 92 -11.03 2.43 -4.17
CA THR A 92 -10.46 2.53 -2.81
C THR A 92 -11.56 2.78 -1.76
N SER A 93 -12.52 3.65 -2.02
CA SER A 93 -13.63 3.94 -1.10
C SER A 93 -14.58 2.75 -0.87
N GLU A 94 -14.62 1.78 -1.78
CA GLU A 94 -15.37 0.53 -1.61
C GLU A 94 -14.62 -0.49 -0.75
N LEU A 95 -13.28 -0.39 -0.69
CA LEU A 95 -12.41 -1.32 0.02
C LEU A 95 -12.04 -0.83 1.43
N ILE A 96 -11.91 0.47 1.61
CA ILE A 96 -11.44 1.10 2.85
C ILE A 96 -12.57 1.92 3.46
N PRO A 97 -13.19 1.46 4.57
CA PRO A 97 -14.46 1.99 5.07
C PRO A 97 -14.51 3.50 5.32
N MET A 98 -13.38 4.11 5.74
CA MET A 98 -13.33 5.54 6.08
C MET A 98 -12.76 6.42 4.97
N CYS A 99 -12.54 5.88 3.76
CA CYS A 99 -12.10 6.67 2.63
C CYS A 99 -13.29 7.33 1.92
N HIS A 100 -13.14 8.62 1.61
CA HIS A 100 -14.08 9.33 0.76
C HIS A 100 -13.93 8.89 -0.70
N PRO A 101 -15.02 8.82 -1.48
CA PRO A 101 -14.91 8.67 -2.93
C PRO A 101 -14.29 9.94 -3.52
N VAL A 102 -13.17 9.79 -4.23
CA VAL A 102 -12.39 10.90 -4.76
C VAL A 102 -12.29 10.78 -6.29
N PRO A 103 -12.59 11.85 -7.06
CA PRO A 103 -12.38 11.84 -8.50
C PRO A 103 -10.89 11.85 -8.81
N LEU A 104 -10.37 10.77 -9.40
CA LEU A 104 -8.96 10.64 -9.74
C LEU A 104 -8.68 11.19 -11.13
N SER A 105 -7.74 12.14 -11.23
CA SER A 105 -7.33 12.75 -12.51
C SER A 105 -6.17 12.02 -13.17
N HIS A 106 -5.39 11.24 -12.40
CA HIS A 106 -4.27 10.45 -12.92
C HIS A 106 -3.97 9.27 -12.00
N ILE A 107 -3.71 8.12 -12.62
CA ILE A 107 -3.21 6.92 -11.95
C ILE A 107 -2.10 6.34 -12.81
N ALA A 108 -0.90 6.21 -12.27
CA ALA A 108 0.19 5.46 -12.88
C ALA A 108 0.58 4.31 -11.97
N VAL A 109 0.74 3.13 -12.55
CA VAL A 109 1.28 1.93 -11.88
C VAL A 109 2.43 1.43 -12.74
N THR A 110 3.62 1.42 -12.18
CA THR A 110 4.85 1.02 -12.87
C THR A 110 5.40 -0.21 -12.17
N LEU A 111 5.75 -1.24 -12.95
CA LEU A 111 6.35 -2.46 -12.45
C LEU A 111 7.69 -2.67 -13.15
N HIS A 112 8.72 -3.02 -12.37
CA HIS A 112 10.05 -3.31 -12.87
C HIS A 112 10.55 -4.61 -12.25
N VAL A 113 11.08 -5.50 -13.09
CA VAL A 113 11.82 -6.67 -12.63
C VAL A 113 13.17 -6.18 -12.08
N CYS A 114 13.49 -6.61 -10.87
CA CYS A 114 14.78 -6.36 -10.21
C CYS A 114 15.42 -7.68 -9.79
N GLU A 115 16.63 -7.64 -9.24
CA GLU A 115 17.42 -8.82 -8.92
C GLU A 115 16.69 -9.86 -8.05
N ASN A 116 15.88 -9.40 -7.12
CA ASN A 116 15.20 -10.25 -6.13
C ASN A 116 13.67 -10.24 -6.22
N GLY A 117 13.11 -9.75 -7.33
CA GLY A 117 11.66 -9.69 -7.45
C GLY A 117 11.12 -8.67 -8.45
N VAL A 118 9.91 -8.21 -8.18
CA VAL A 118 9.23 -7.16 -8.93
C VAL A 118 8.99 -5.95 -8.02
N ALA A 119 9.62 -4.83 -8.35
CA ALA A 119 9.38 -3.55 -7.71
C ALA A 119 8.16 -2.86 -8.35
N ILE A 120 7.28 -2.34 -7.51
CA ILE A 120 6.04 -1.66 -7.91
C ILE A 120 6.10 -0.23 -7.38
N ALA A 121 5.79 0.73 -8.25
CA ALA A 121 5.61 2.12 -7.89
C ALA A 121 4.26 2.62 -8.41
N THR A 122 3.56 3.37 -7.58
CA THR A 122 2.26 3.95 -7.94
C THR A 122 2.27 5.45 -7.72
N LYS A 123 1.54 6.16 -8.56
CA LYS A 123 1.35 7.61 -8.48
C LYS A 123 -0.09 7.95 -8.78
N VAL A 124 -0.75 8.65 -7.86
CA VAL A 124 -2.15 9.04 -7.99
C VAL A 124 -2.28 10.55 -7.80
N LYS A 125 -3.15 11.18 -8.60
CA LYS A 125 -3.46 12.61 -8.51
C LYS A 125 -4.96 12.86 -8.48
N THR A 126 -5.34 13.93 -7.79
CA THR A 126 -6.70 14.45 -7.75
C THR A 126 -6.70 15.96 -7.54
N THR A 127 -7.86 16.58 -7.76
CA THR A 127 -8.18 17.92 -7.24
C THR A 127 -9.41 17.78 -6.36
N ALA A 128 -9.21 17.66 -5.05
CA ALA A 128 -10.25 17.33 -4.08
C ALA A 128 -9.98 17.92 -2.69
N GLU A 129 -10.93 17.73 -1.79
CA GLU A 129 -10.91 18.17 -0.38
C GLU A 129 -10.04 17.25 0.51
N THR A 130 -9.77 16.00 0.06
CA THR A 130 -8.98 15.00 0.79
C THR A 130 -7.81 14.48 -0.03
N GLY A 131 -6.86 13.80 0.61
CA GLY A 131 -5.68 13.21 -0.03
C GLY A 131 -6.00 11.92 -0.79
N VAL A 132 -5.00 11.42 -1.52
CA VAL A 132 -5.07 10.18 -2.32
C VAL A 132 -4.00 9.17 -1.90
N GLU A 133 -3.59 9.25 -0.63
CA GLU A 133 -2.60 8.34 -0.07
C GLU A 133 -3.09 6.89 -0.10
N MET A 134 -4.37 6.68 0.23
CA MET A 134 -4.96 5.34 0.25
C MET A 134 -5.14 4.78 -1.16
N GLU A 135 -5.49 5.59 -2.12
CA GLU A 135 -5.60 5.19 -3.53
C GLU A 135 -4.24 4.71 -4.07
N ALA A 136 -3.16 5.40 -3.71
CA ALA A 136 -1.80 4.98 -4.10
C ALA A 136 -1.39 3.67 -3.40
N LEU A 137 -1.66 3.52 -2.09
CA LEU A 137 -1.35 2.31 -1.33
C LEU A 137 -2.19 1.11 -1.78
N VAL A 138 -3.50 1.29 -2.01
CA VAL A 138 -4.39 0.23 -2.51
C VAL A 138 -3.95 -0.22 -3.90
N ALA A 139 -3.58 0.71 -4.79
CA ALA A 139 -3.04 0.37 -6.10
C ALA A 139 -1.78 -0.50 -6.00
N ALA A 140 -0.82 -0.12 -5.15
CA ALA A 140 0.42 -0.89 -4.95
C ALA A 140 0.14 -2.28 -4.36
N SER A 141 -0.76 -2.36 -3.37
CA SER A 141 -1.14 -3.62 -2.70
C SER A 141 -1.79 -4.61 -3.67
N VAL A 142 -2.78 -4.14 -4.45
CA VAL A 142 -3.51 -5.01 -5.38
C VAL A 142 -2.64 -5.40 -6.58
N ALA A 143 -1.78 -4.52 -7.07
CA ALA A 143 -0.79 -4.89 -8.08
C ALA A 143 0.16 -5.98 -7.55
N ALA A 144 0.65 -5.87 -6.31
CA ALA A 144 1.50 -6.88 -5.69
C ALA A 144 0.79 -8.23 -5.51
N LEU A 145 -0.46 -8.21 -5.03
CA LEU A 145 -1.30 -9.41 -4.91
C LEU A 145 -1.55 -10.06 -6.26
N THR A 146 -1.69 -9.27 -7.32
CA THR A 146 -1.91 -9.78 -8.68
C THR A 146 -0.64 -10.45 -9.22
N VAL A 147 0.55 -9.87 -9.01
CA VAL A 147 1.82 -10.53 -9.34
C VAL A 147 1.92 -11.87 -8.61
N TYR A 148 1.61 -11.91 -7.31
CA TYR A 148 1.58 -13.14 -6.53
C TYR A 148 0.62 -14.17 -7.13
N ASP A 149 -0.62 -13.80 -7.43
CA ASP A 149 -1.63 -14.71 -7.99
C ASP A 149 -1.20 -15.30 -9.34
N MET A 150 -0.63 -14.48 -10.18
CA MET A 150 -0.16 -14.91 -11.51
C MET A 150 1.02 -15.89 -11.43
N CYS A 151 1.84 -15.81 -10.37
CA CYS A 151 3.08 -16.58 -10.22
C CYS A 151 3.01 -17.72 -9.20
N LYS A 152 2.02 -17.76 -8.30
CA LYS A 152 1.92 -18.72 -7.18
C LYS A 152 1.91 -20.20 -7.58
N ALA A 153 1.60 -20.51 -8.83
CA ALA A 153 1.67 -21.87 -9.35
C ALA A 153 3.13 -22.37 -9.48
N LEU A 154 4.08 -21.45 -9.66
CA LEU A 154 5.51 -21.75 -9.75
C LEU A 154 6.15 -21.82 -8.36
N ASP A 155 5.80 -20.89 -7.47
CA ASP A 155 6.32 -20.82 -6.12
C ASP A 155 5.30 -20.14 -5.18
N LYS A 156 4.89 -20.84 -4.12
CA LYS A 156 4.02 -20.29 -3.08
C LYS A 156 4.80 -19.49 -2.03
N GLY A 157 6.12 -19.56 -2.05
CA GLY A 157 7.02 -18.84 -1.15
C GLY A 157 7.25 -17.36 -1.51
N ILE A 158 6.63 -16.87 -2.60
CA ILE A 158 6.66 -15.46 -2.99
C ILE A 158 6.16 -14.58 -1.82
N GLU A 159 6.90 -13.52 -1.52
CA GLU A 159 6.58 -12.61 -0.42
C GLU A 159 6.24 -11.21 -0.94
N ILE A 160 5.16 -10.62 -0.42
CA ILE A 160 4.86 -9.20 -0.62
C ILE A 160 5.47 -8.42 0.54
N ARG A 161 6.35 -7.47 0.24
CA ARG A 161 7.07 -6.68 1.23
C ARG A 161 6.92 -5.18 0.96
N GLU A 162 7.12 -4.39 2.00
CA GLU A 162 7.35 -2.94 1.93
C GLU A 162 6.25 -2.16 1.18
N VAL A 163 4.96 -2.51 1.39
CA VAL A 163 3.87 -1.65 0.93
C VAL A 163 3.88 -0.37 1.76
N VAL A 164 4.34 0.74 1.16
CA VAL A 164 4.62 1.97 1.90
C VAL A 164 4.25 3.22 1.10
N LEU A 165 3.85 4.27 1.83
CA LEU A 165 3.73 5.61 1.27
C LEU A 165 5.12 6.23 1.14
N GLU A 166 5.50 6.61 -0.06
CA GLU A 166 6.80 7.23 -0.36
C GLU A 166 6.74 8.75 -0.28
N LYS A 167 5.66 9.32 -0.84
CA LYS A 167 5.50 10.76 -0.92
C LYS A 167 4.03 11.13 -0.97
N LYS A 168 3.72 12.27 -0.41
CA LYS A 168 2.46 12.98 -0.70
C LYS A 168 2.70 14.47 -0.77
N SER A 169 1.87 15.16 -1.52
CA SER A 169 1.89 16.63 -1.60
C SER A 169 0.48 17.20 -1.63
N GLY A 170 0.38 18.46 -1.19
CA GLY A 170 -0.85 19.22 -1.14
C GLY A 170 -1.68 19.02 0.14
N GLY A 171 -2.68 19.89 0.32
CA GLY A 171 -3.58 19.90 1.45
C GLY A 171 -3.00 20.53 2.73
N LYS A 172 -3.81 20.60 3.79
CA LYS A 172 -3.49 21.29 5.06
C LYS A 172 -2.30 20.66 5.81
N SER A 173 -2.10 19.35 5.70
CA SER A 173 -1.02 18.63 6.40
C SER A 173 0.34 18.74 5.71
N GLY A 174 0.44 19.49 4.61
CA GLY A 174 1.69 19.73 3.89
C GLY A 174 2.25 18.49 3.20
N ASP A 175 3.49 18.61 2.76
CA ASP A 175 4.19 17.55 2.04
C ASP A 175 4.80 16.53 3.00
N TYR A 176 4.85 15.28 2.55
CA TYR A 176 5.53 14.19 3.22
C TYR A 176 6.45 13.50 2.23
N ARG A 177 7.62 13.14 2.69
CA ARG A 177 8.54 12.23 2.01
C ARG A 177 9.07 11.21 3.00
N ARG A 178 9.02 9.94 2.63
CA ARG A 178 9.53 8.85 3.43
C ARG A 178 11.05 9.03 3.66
N PRO A 179 11.52 8.98 4.91
CA PRO A 179 12.96 9.00 5.18
C PRO A 179 13.62 7.77 4.56
N VAL A 180 14.73 7.96 3.86
CA VAL A 180 15.55 6.85 3.38
C VAL A 180 16.13 6.13 4.61
N LYS A 181 15.79 4.85 4.80
CA LYS A 181 16.45 4.04 5.82
C LYS A 181 17.93 3.97 5.47
N ARG A 182 18.78 4.64 6.26
CA ARG A 182 20.22 4.41 6.16
C ARG A 182 20.46 2.92 6.43
N LYS A 183 21.03 2.19 5.46
CA LYS A 183 21.56 0.86 5.73
C LYS A 183 22.58 1.04 6.87
N HIS A 184 22.30 0.50 8.04
CA HIS A 184 23.32 0.39 9.08
C HIS A 184 24.37 -0.53 8.46
N GLY A 185 25.54 0.03 8.18
CA GLY A 185 26.70 -0.74 7.76
C GLY A 185 26.96 -1.82 8.81
N LYS A 186 27.20 -3.02 8.33
CA LYS A 186 27.78 -4.10 9.14
C LYS A 186 29.17 -3.73 9.57
#